data_bb6e7cb94e68e84643c70b2a8442664e
#
_entry.id   bb6e7cb94e68e84643c70b2a8442664e
#
_cell.length_a   1.000
_cell.length_b   1.000
_cell.length_c   1.000
_cell.angle_alpha   90.00
_cell.angle_beta   90.00
_cell.angle_gamma   90.00
#
_symmetry.space_group_name_H-M   'P 1'
#
loop_
_entity.id
_entity.type
_entity.pdbx_description
1 polymer ?
#
loop_
_entity_poly.entity_id
_entity_poly.type
_entity_poly.pdbx_seq_one_letter_code
_entity_poly.pdbx_strand_id
1 'polypeptide(L)'
;MADSNFIDYVKIWCASGHGGAGSMHLYRAKYVPKGGPDGGDGGRGGHIILRANPQFWTLIHLKYRKHIKAEEGGHGEGGLRTGKNGEDIILDVPVGTVAKDAETGEVLFEMMEPGETRILCKGGRGGLGNNNFKTATNQTPRYAQPGEDGQEGWFILELKVLADVGLVGFPNAGKSTLLAAITAAKPKIANYAFTTLEPNLGIVQYYDDQSFVMADIPGIIEGAHEGRGIGIRFLRHIERNSALLFMVSAEEDDIKASYETLLNELKEYNPELLDKDRVLAVTKCDLIDKDIEKEIEPSLPEGIPHVFISSISGEGIKELKDMLWSALHS
;
A
#
# COMPACT_ATOMS: atom_id res chain seq x y z
N MET A 1 8.89 22.47 13.82
CA MET A 1 7.83 21.44 13.70
C MET A 1 8.42 20.33 12.86
N ALA A 2 8.74 19.18 13.44
CA ALA A 2 9.27 18.06 12.66
C ALA A 2 8.15 17.54 11.74
N ASP A 3 8.31 17.73 10.44
CA ASP A 3 7.42 17.18 9.43
C ASP A 3 7.39 15.66 9.59
N SER A 4 6.19 15.15 9.72
CA SER A 4 5.93 13.74 9.88
C SER A 4 6.35 12.97 8.63
N ASN A 5 7.27 12.03 8.77
CA ASN A 5 7.76 11.20 7.66
C ASN A 5 6.72 10.18 7.13
N PHE A 6 5.58 10.04 7.81
CA PHE A 6 4.50 9.15 7.37
C PHE A 6 3.42 9.94 6.63
N ILE A 7 3.15 9.57 5.39
CA ILE A 7 2.12 10.16 4.53
C ILE A 7 1.30 9.03 3.92
N ASP A 8 0.04 9.02 4.26
CA ASP A 8 -0.97 8.05 3.86
C ASP A 8 -1.91 8.56 2.76
N TYR A 9 -1.84 9.86 2.47
CA TYR A 9 -2.68 10.52 1.48
C TYR A 9 -1.87 11.47 0.63
N VAL A 10 -1.96 11.31 -0.69
CA VAL A 10 -1.33 12.22 -1.66
C VAL A 10 -2.27 12.47 -2.82
N LYS A 11 -2.41 13.75 -3.21
CA LYS A 11 -3.07 14.16 -4.44
C LYS A 11 -2.01 14.50 -5.48
N ILE A 12 -2.02 13.78 -6.63
CA ILE A 12 -1.07 13.93 -7.72
C ILE A 12 -1.81 14.22 -9.04
N TRP A 13 -1.21 15.03 -9.87
CA TRP A 13 -1.65 15.21 -11.26
C TRP A 13 -0.83 14.31 -12.15
N CYS A 14 -1.51 13.54 -12.97
CA CYS A 14 -0.90 12.59 -13.89
C CYS A 14 -1.36 12.91 -15.31
N ALA A 15 -0.41 12.93 -16.25
CA ALA A 15 -0.69 13.00 -17.67
C ALA A 15 0.13 11.92 -18.38
N SER A 16 -0.54 11.00 -19.04
CA SER A 16 0.10 10.02 -19.91
C SER A 16 0.51 10.68 -21.23
N GLY A 17 1.40 10.03 -21.99
CA GLY A 17 1.85 10.53 -23.28
C GLY A 17 0.75 10.45 -24.35
N HIS A 18 0.72 11.44 -25.24
CA HIS A 18 -0.08 11.35 -26.47
C HIS A 18 0.56 10.36 -27.44
N GLY A 19 -0.22 9.70 -28.26
CA GLY A 19 0.26 8.88 -29.36
C GLY A 19 0.84 9.76 -30.48
N GLY A 20 1.92 9.32 -31.10
CA GLY A 20 2.48 9.98 -32.28
C GLY A 20 1.57 9.85 -33.49
N ALA A 21 1.53 10.85 -34.36
CA ALA A 21 0.79 10.75 -35.60
C ALA A 21 1.44 9.76 -36.57
N GLY A 22 0.66 9.05 -37.36
CA GLY A 22 1.13 8.28 -38.49
C GLY A 22 1.68 9.19 -39.61
N SER A 23 2.52 8.64 -40.45
CA SER A 23 3.13 9.37 -41.58
C SER A 23 2.33 9.21 -42.89
N MET A 24 2.20 10.32 -43.62
CA MET A 24 1.62 10.30 -44.97
C MET A 24 2.70 10.30 -46.07
N HIS A 25 3.93 9.87 -45.71
CA HIS A 25 5.06 9.87 -46.65
C HIS A 25 4.79 8.95 -47.85
N LEU A 26 5.26 9.41 -49.03
CA LEU A 26 5.22 8.64 -50.26
C LEU A 26 6.67 8.35 -50.68
N TYR A 27 6.93 7.10 -51.00
CA TYR A 27 8.27 6.67 -51.47
C TYR A 27 8.74 7.47 -52.68
N ARG A 28 9.95 7.96 -52.64
CA ARG A 28 10.61 8.67 -53.75
C ARG A 28 12.02 8.15 -53.91
N ALA A 29 12.31 7.68 -55.11
CA ALA A 29 13.66 7.28 -55.48
C ALA A 29 13.98 7.70 -56.90
N LYS A 30 15.28 7.75 -57.26
CA LYS A 30 15.72 8.00 -58.64
C LYS A 30 15.15 6.91 -59.54
N TYR A 31 14.52 7.33 -60.65
CA TYR A 31 13.82 6.45 -61.60
C TYR A 31 12.51 5.82 -61.12
N VAL A 32 11.97 6.21 -59.95
CA VAL A 32 10.65 5.77 -59.47
C VAL A 32 9.73 7.00 -59.30
N PRO A 33 9.12 7.51 -60.40
CA PRO A 33 8.35 8.75 -60.38
C PRO A 33 7.03 8.62 -59.63
N LYS A 34 6.49 7.38 -59.47
CA LYS A 34 5.23 7.07 -58.79
C LYS A 34 5.49 6.06 -57.69
N GLY A 35 6.13 6.49 -56.61
CA GLY A 35 6.28 5.67 -55.39
C GLY A 35 4.96 5.48 -54.66
N GLY A 36 4.78 4.31 -54.08
CA GLY A 36 3.61 3.98 -53.24
C GLY A 36 3.67 4.66 -51.87
N PRO A 37 2.62 4.49 -51.06
CA PRO A 37 2.62 4.93 -49.65
C PRO A 37 3.65 4.10 -48.87
N ASP A 38 4.52 4.77 -48.14
CA ASP A 38 5.54 4.16 -47.28
C ASP A 38 5.64 4.85 -45.91
N GLY A 39 4.59 5.57 -45.53
CA GLY A 39 4.50 6.17 -44.21
C GLY A 39 4.29 5.09 -43.12
N GLY A 40 5.15 5.15 -42.11
CA GLY A 40 5.04 4.29 -40.91
C GLY A 40 4.03 4.81 -39.88
N ASP A 41 3.74 4.00 -38.93
CA ASP A 41 2.81 4.30 -37.85
C ASP A 41 3.46 5.21 -36.79
N GLY A 42 2.68 5.95 -36.03
CA GLY A 42 3.14 6.66 -34.84
C GLY A 42 3.39 5.69 -33.69
N GLY A 43 4.28 6.06 -32.78
CA GLY A 43 4.53 5.35 -31.55
C GLY A 43 3.43 5.58 -30.53
N ARG A 44 3.24 4.65 -29.61
CA ARG A 44 2.35 4.78 -28.45
C ARG A 44 2.91 5.79 -27.44
N GLY A 45 2.06 6.60 -26.83
CA GLY A 45 2.41 7.41 -25.66
C GLY A 45 2.70 6.54 -24.42
N GLY A 46 3.58 7.01 -23.55
CA GLY A 46 3.92 6.34 -22.30
C GLY A 46 2.74 6.25 -21.33
N HIS A 47 2.64 5.17 -20.62
CA HIS A 47 1.66 4.98 -19.52
C HIS A 47 2.21 5.52 -18.22
N ILE A 48 1.31 5.81 -17.26
CA ILE A 48 1.65 5.95 -15.84
C ILE A 48 1.10 4.73 -15.12
N ILE A 49 2.00 3.97 -14.48
CA ILE A 49 1.73 2.67 -13.89
C ILE A 49 2.04 2.75 -12.40
N LEU A 50 1.11 2.31 -11.56
CA LEU A 50 1.41 2.04 -10.14
C LEU A 50 1.95 0.63 -10.01
N ARG A 51 2.96 0.45 -9.15
CA ARG A 51 3.50 -0.85 -8.78
C ARG A 51 3.52 -0.99 -7.27
N ALA A 52 2.86 -2.02 -6.73
CA ALA A 52 2.88 -2.33 -5.31
C ALA A 52 4.27 -2.84 -4.90
N ASN A 53 4.94 -2.11 -4.02
CA ASN A 53 6.27 -2.44 -3.54
C ASN A 53 6.23 -2.59 -2.01
N PRO A 54 6.47 -3.79 -1.46
CA PRO A 54 6.42 -4.05 -0.02
C PRO A 54 7.51 -3.33 0.78
N GLN A 55 8.56 -2.82 0.12
CA GLN A 55 9.60 -2.03 0.79
C GLN A 55 9.16 -0.59 1.09
N PHE A 56 8.06 -0.14 0.48
CA PHE A 56 7.47 1.16 0.76
C PHE A 56 6.32 1.01 1.77
N TRP A 57 6.35 1.83 2.81
CA TRP A 57 5.35 1.88 3.88
C TRP A 57 4.66 3.25 3.99
N THR A 58 4.97 4.19 3.07
CA THR A 58 4.42 5.55 3.04
C THR A 58 4.46 6.12 1.63
N LEU A 59 3.59 7.08 1.36
CA LEU A 59 3.54 7.82 0.10
C LEU A 59 4.42 9.09 0.09
N ILE A 60 5.37 9.23 1.02
CA ILE A 60 6.16 10.45 1.23
C ILE A 60 6.91 10.89 -0.02
N HIS A 61 7.45 9.94 -0.79
CA HIS A 61 8.21 10.22 -2.01
C HIS A 61 7.35 10.87 -3.10
N LEU A 62 6.01 10.71 -3.05
CA LEU A 62 5.06 11.34 -3.98
C LEU A 62 4.58 12.71 -3.48
N LYS A 63 4.76 13.06 -2.20
CA LYS A 63 4.39 14.38 -1.64
C LYS A 63 5.03 15.54 -2.39
N TYR A 64 6.28 15.35 -2.80
CA TYR A 64 7.07 16.38 -3.47
C TYR A 64 7.03 16.26 -5.01
N ARG A 65 6.48 15.17 -5.55
CA ARG A 65 6.35 14.91 -6.98
C ARG A 65 4.88 14.95 -7.40
N LYS A 66 4.28 16.15 -7.29
CA LYS A 66 2.83 16.33 -7.53
C LYS A 66 2.41 16.29 -8.99
N HIS A 67 3.33 16.51 -9.94
CA HIS A 67 3.04 16.51 -11.37
C HIS A 67 3.91 15.45 -12.06
N ILE A 68 3.24 14.52 -12.72
CA ILE A 68 3.87 13.37 -13.37
C ILE A 68 3.38 13.36 -14.81
N LYS A 69 4.32 13.50 -15.75
CA LYS A 69 4.02 13.48 -17.19
C LYS A 69 4.88 12.41 -17.86
N ALA A 70 4.24 11.44 -18.55
CA ALA A 70 4.90 10.43 -19.35
C ALA A 70 5.28 10.96 -20.74
N GLU A 71 6.22 10.27 -21.39
CA GLU A 71 6.74 10.65 -22.70
C GLU A 71 5.69 10.45 -23.81
N GLU A 72 5.67 11.35 -24.77
CA GLU A 72 4.82 11.25 -25.94
C GLU A 72 5.38 10.23 -26.93
N GLY A 73 4.51 9.59 -27.72
CA GLY A 73 4.91 8.71 -28.81
C GLY A 73 5.52 9.52 -29.98
N GLY A 74 6.59 9.00 -30.56
CA GLY A 74 7.21 9.57 -31.73
C GLY A 74 6.29 9.49 -32.97
N HIS A 75 6.38 10.46 -33.86
CA HIS A 75 5.67 10.40 -35.14
C HIS A 75 6.24 9.31 -36.05
N GLY A 76 5.39 8.73 -36.88
CA GLY A 76 5.81 7.83 -37.95
C GLY A 76 6.63 8.55 -39.00
N GLU A 77 7.57 7.85 -39.62
CA GLU A 77 8.45 8.37 -40.64
C GLU A 77 8.25 7.67 -42.00
N GLY A 78 8.97 8.13 -43.01
CA GLY A 78 9.03 7.46 -44.30
C GLY A 78 9.82 6.15 -44.21
N GLY A 79 9.65 5.27 -45.24
CA GLY A 79 10.31 3.97 -45.27
C GLY A 79 9.70 2.96 -44.28
N LEU A 80 8.40 3.10 -43.97
CA LEU A 80 7.64 2.26 -43.05
C LEU A 80 8.19 2.26 -41.59
N ARG A 81 8.91 3.32 -41.24
CA ARG A 81 9.46 3.42 -39.89
C ARG A 81 8.40 3.87 -38.90
N THR A 82 8.12 2.99 -37.93
CA THR A 82 7.25 3.31 -36.81
C THR A 82 7.95 4.28 -35.85
N GLY A 83 7.22 5.27 -35.35
CA GLY A 83 7.71 6.19 -34.32
C GLY A 83 8.06 5.45 -33.00
N LYS A 84 9.04 6.00 -32.26
CA LYS A 84 9.42 5.46 -30.94
C LYS A 84 8.21 5.49 -29.99
N ASN A 85 7.98 4.43 -29.24
CA ASN A 85 7.02 4.45 -28.14
C ASN A 85 7.55 5.33 -27.00
N GLY A 86 6.68 6.12 -26.40
CA GLY A 86 6.97 6.87 -25.19
C GLY A 86 7.28 5.94 -24.02
N GLU A 87 8.18 6.34 -23.15
CA GLU A 87 8.57 5.57 -21.98
C GLU A 87 7.47 5.61 -20.92
N ASP A 88 7.19 4.44 -20.32
CA ASP A 88 6.23 4.30 -19.22
C ASP A 88 6.88 4.82 -17.93
N ILE A 89 6.09 5.49 -17.10
CA ILE A 89 6.50 5.89 -15.76
C ILE A 89 5.92 4.91 -14.76
N ILE A 90 6.79 4.26 -13.99
CA ILE A 90 6.40 3.39 -12.89
C ILE A 90 6.53 4.18 -11.59
N LEU A 91 5.43 4.21 -10.82
CA LEU A 91 5.36 4.79 -9.49
C LEU A 91 5.23 3.65 -8.48
N ASP A 92 6.25 3.50 -7.66
CA ASP A 92 6.19 2.53 -6.56
C ASP A 92 5.30 3.08 -5.45
N VAL A 93 4.37 2.26 -4.99
CA VAL A 93 3.45 2.58 -3.91
C VAL A 93 3.39 1.42 -2.91
N PRO A 94 3.10 1.66 -1.63
CA PRO A 94 2.90 0.58 -0.67
C PRO A 94 1.78 -0.37 -1.08
N VAL A 95 1.86 -1.62 -0.64
CA VAL A 95 0.74 -2.57 -0.71
C VAL A 95 -0.44 -2.01 0.09
N GLY A 96 -1.68 -2.17 -0.40
CA GLY A 96 -2.89 -1.60 0.19
C GLY A 96 -3.16 -0.14 -0.23
N THR A 97 -2.43 0.39 -1.21
CA THR A 97 -2.72 1.71 -1.78
C THR A 97 -3.96 1.66 -2.66
N VAL A 98 -4.88 2.58 -2.43
CA VAL A 98 -6.09 2.80 -3.22
C VAL A 98 -5.92 4.01 -4.10
N ALA A 99 -6.16 3.83 -5.40
CA ALA A 99 -6.21 4.92 -6.35
C ALA A 99 -7.67 5.36 -6.56
N LYS A 100 -7.91 6.66 -6.45
CA LYS A 100 -9.21 7.29 -6.67
C LYS A 100 -9.08 8.42 -7.68
N ASP A 101 -10.12 8.62 -8.45
CA ASP A 101 -10.29 9.86 -9.21
C ASP A 101 -10.57 11.02 -8.23
N ALA A 102 -9.85 12.13 -8.37
CA ALA A 102 -9.97 13.24 -7.42
C ALA A 102 -11.15 14.17 -7.70
N GLU A 103 -11.79 14.05 -8.88
CA GLU A 103 -12.95 14.86 -9.27
C GLU A 103 -14.25 14.15 -8.90
N THR A 104 -14.33 12.85 -9.21
CA THR A 104 -15.52 12.03 -8.94
C THR A 104 -15.50 11.39 -7.55
N GLY A 105 -14.32 11.19 -6.96
CA GLY A 105 -14.13 10.42 -5.72
C GLY A 105 -14.27 8.91 -5.92
N GLU A 106 -14.43 8.44 -7.16
CA GLU A 106 -14.60 7.03 -7.48
C GLU A 106 -13.29 6.26 -7.26
N VAL A 107 -13.40 5.07 -6.66
CA VAL A 107 -12.27 4.14 -6.50
C VAL A 107 -12.00 3.47 -7.85
N LEU A 108 -10.83 3.72 -8.42
CA LEU A 108 -10.41 3.12 -9.67
C LEU A 108 -9.94 1.67 -9.47
N PHE A 109 -9.05 1.48 -8.50
CA PHE A 109 -8.55 0.16 -8.12
C PHE A 109 -7.79 0.24 -6.79
N GLU A 110 -7.46 -0.92 -6.26
CA GLU A 110 -6.68 -1.12 -5.05
C GLU A 110 -5.52 -2.09 -5.34
N MET A 111 -4.34 -1.79 -4.79
CA MET A 111 -3.11 -2.55 -4.96
C MET A 111 -2.96 -3.53 -3.78
N MET A 112 -3.32 -4.80 -3.98
CA MET A 112 -3.42 -5.77 -2.89
C MET A 112 -2.22 -6.70 -2.77
N GLU A 113 -1.57 -7.02 -3.89
CA GLU A 113 -0.50 -8.02 -3.93
C GLU A 113 0.87 -7.37 -4.15
N PRO A 114 1.93 -7.86 -3.48
CA PRO A 114 3.29 -7.42 -3.73
C PRO A 114 3.67 -7.61 -5.21
N GLY A 115 4.23 -6.57 -5.82
CA GLY A 115 4.64 -6.61 -7.23
C GLY A 115 3.50 -6.41 -8.23
N GLU A 116 2.25 -6.30 -7.78
CA GLU A 116 1.10 -5.98 -8.64
C GLU A 116 1.33 -4.66 -9.39
N THR A 117 0.94 -4.62 -10.66
CA THR A 117 1.04 -3.41 -11.48
C THR A 117 -0.32 -3.06 -12.08
N ARG A 118 -0.71 -1.79 -11.98
CA ARG A 118 -1.96 -1.25 -12.56
C ARG A 118 -1.69 0.04 -13.31
N ILE A 119 -2.33 0.21 -14.45
CA ILE A 119 -2.24 1.45 -15.23
C ILE A 119 -3.17 2.48 -14.59
N LEU A 120 -2.58 3.59 -14.12
CA LEU A 120 -3.33 4.75 -13.59
C LEU A 120 -3.80 5.66 -14.73
N CYS A 121 -2.89 5.99 -15.67
CA CYS A 121 -3.21 6.76 -16.86
C CYS A 121 -2.70 6.04 -18.11
N LYS A 122 -3.61 5.77 -19.02
CA LYS A 122 -3.29 5.05 -20.27
C LYS A 122 -2.81 6.02 -21.33
N GLY A 123 -1.62 5.76 -21.90
CA GLY A 123 -1.08 6.52 -23.03
C GLY A 123 -1.91 6.33 -24.30
N GLY A 124 -1.95 7.37 -25.13
CA GLY A 124 -2.64 7.37 -26.40
C GLY A 124 -2.03 6.37 -27.38
N ARG A 125 -2.82 5.81 -28.26
CA ARG A 125 -2.33 4.94 -29.33
C ARG A 125 -1.68 5.78 -30.43
N GLY A 126 -0.62 5.25 -31.06
CA GLY A 126 -0.05 5.83 -32.26
C GLY A 126 -1.02 5.76 -33.44
N GLY A 127 -1.04 6.81 -34.23
CA GLY A 127 -1.83 6.88 -35.45
C GLY A 127 -1.26 5.98 -36.54
N LEU A 128 -2.12 5.42 -37.40
CA LEU A 128 -1.73 4.57 -38.51
C LEU A 128 -1.16 5.41 -39.64
N GLY A 129 -0.05 4.96 -40.26
CA GLY A 129 0.55 5.54 -41.45
C GLY A 129 -0.29 5.24 -42.68
N ASN A 130 -0.02 6.03 -43.78
CA ASN A 130 -0.79 5.92 -45.02
C ASN A 130 -0.73 4.54 -45.68
N ASN A 131 0.31 3.76 -45.43
CA ASN A 131 0.42 2.41 -45.96
C ASN A 131 -0.71 1.49 -45.52
N ASN A 132 -1.25 1.69 -44.32
CA ASN A 132 -2.35 0.90 -43.77
C ASN A 132 -3.71 1.17 -44.48
N PHE A 133 -3.81 2.30 -45.19
CA PHE A 133 -5.03 2.72 -45.89
C PHE A 133 -5.00 2.41 -47.39
N LYS A 134 -3.99 1.66 -47.84
CA LYS A 134 -3.88 1.23 -49.23
C LYS A 134 -4.96 0.19 -49.54
N THR A 135 -5.73 0.47 -50.61
CA THR A 135 -6.77 -0.42 -51.10
C THR A 135 -6.63 -0.61 -52.64
N ALA A 136 -7.35 -1.55 -53.20
CA ALA A 136 -7.37 -1.78 -54.66
C ALA A 136 -7.78 -0.51 -55.45
N THR A 137 -8.71 0.27 -54.90
CA THR A 137 -9.23 1.52 -55.53
C THR A 137 -8.44 2.76 -55.11
N ASN A 138 -7.79 2.77 -53.96
CA ASN A 138 -6.93 3.87 -53.47
C ASN A 138 -5.53 3.33 -53.19
N GLN A 139 -4.68 3.28 -54.21
CA GLN A 139 -3.32 2.72 -54.09
C GLN A 139 -2.29 3.68 -53.51
N THR A 140 -2.60 4.98 -53.45
CA THR A 140 -1.69 6.03 -52.91
C THR A 140 -2.45 6.99 -51.98
N PRO A 141 -2.92 6.52 -50.81
CA PRO A 141 -3.57 7.40 -49.87
C PRO A 141 -2.61 8.50 -49.38
N ARG A 142 -3.10 9.75 -49.37
CA ARG A 142 -2.36 10.94 -48.92
C ARG A 142 -2.83 11.43 -47.55
N TYR A 143 -3.28 10.52 -46.70
CA TYR A 143 -3.69 10.79 -45.34
C TYR A 143 -3.12 9.73 -44.44
N ALA A 144 -2.93 10.10 -43.21
CA ALA A 144 -2.58 9.21 -42.09
C ALA A 144 -3.45 9.55 -40.90
N GLN A 145 -3.52 8.68 -39.96
CA GLN A 145 -4.29 8.85 -38.74
C GLN A 145 -3.47 9.69 -37.73
N PRO A 146 -4.07 10.70 -37.08
CA PRO A 146 -3.45 11.33 -35.90
C PRO A 146 -3.29 10.30 -34.77
N GLY A 147 -2.34 10.55 -33.88
CA GLY A 147 -2.28 9.80 -32.63
C GLY A 147 -3.48 10.11 -31.73
N GLU A 148 -3.84 9.18 -30.89
CA GLU A 148 -4.85 9.40 -29.85
C GLU A 148 -4.29 10.22 -28.69
N ASP A 149 -5.14 11.00 -28.05
CA ASP A 149 -4.76 11.72 -26.85
C ASP A 149 -4.51 10.78 -25.68
N GLY A 150 -3.55 11.12 -24.85
CA GLY A 150 -3.34 10.45 -23.58
C GLY A 150 -4.39 10.87 -22.54
N GLN A 151 -4.49 10.12 -21.47
CA GLN A 151 -5.35 10.44 -20.33
C GLN A 151 -4.60 11.37 -19.37
N GLU A 152 -5.31 12.38 -18.84
CA GLU A 152 -4.80 13.24 -17.80
C GLU A 152 -5.86 13.52 -16.72
N GLY A 153 -5.41 13.80 -15.51
CA GLY A 153 -6.31 14.13 -14.41
C GLY A 153 -5.62 14.20 -13.06
N TRP A 154 -6.41 14.57 -12.07
CA TRP A 154 -6.02 14.53 -10.67
C TRP A 154 -6.42 13.20 -10.04
N PHE A 155 -5.48 12.54 -9.38
CA PHE A 155 -5.68 11.28 -8.69
C PHE A 155 -5.32 11.42 -7.23
N ILE A 156 -6.07 10.72 -6.39
CA ILE A 156 -5.82 10.57 -4.98
C ILE A 156 -5.27 9.17 -4.77
N LEU A 157 -4.09 9.08 -4.16
CA LEU A 157 -3.54 7.84 -3.64
C LEU A 157 -3.69 7.86 -2.13
N GLU A 158 -4.38 6.87 -1.61
CA GLU A 158 -4.68 6.72 -0.19
C GLU A 158 -4.25 5.33 0.29
N LEU A 159 -3.48 5.29 1.35
CA LEU A 159 -3.03 4.05 1.95
C LEU A 159 -4.08 3.56 2.93
N LYS A 160 -4.67 2.40 2.65
CA LYS A 160 -5.69 1.79 3.50
C LYS A 160 -5.14 0.77 4.51
N VAL A 161 -3.88 0.35 4.37
CA VAL A 161 -3.25 -0.56 5.33
C VAL A 161 -2.90 0.23 6.57
N LEU A 162 -3.48 -0.16 7.70
CA LEU A 162 -3.25 0.51 8.97
C LEU A 162 -2.00 -0.01 9.67
N ALA A 163 -1.81 -1.31 9.73
CA ALA A 163 -0.65 -1.92 10.38
C ALA A 163 -0.46 -3.38 9.96
N ASP A 164 0.75 -3.88 10.10
CA ASP A 164 1.07 -5.30 9.94
C ASP A 164 0.71 -6.07 11.21
N VAL A 165 0.88 -5.42 12.40
CA VAL A 165 0.57 -5.98 13.71
C VAL A 165 -0.44 -5.11 14.45
N GLY A 166 -1.56 -5.71 14.85
CA GLY A 166 -2.57 -5.08 15.71
C GLY A 166 -2.33 -5.38 17.18
N LEU A 167 -2.33 -4.34 18.06
CA LEU A 167 -2.23 -4.51 19.50
C LEU A 167 -3.62 -4.76 20.11
N VAL A 168 -3.73 -5.85 20.87
CA VAL A 168 -4.95 -6.25 21.57
C VAL A 168 -4.64 -6.39 23.05
N GLY A 169 -5.39 -5.73 23.92
CA GLY A 169 -5.16 -5.83 25.36
C GLY A 169 -6.07 -4.89 26.16
N PHE A 170 -6.26 -5.17 27.43
CA PHE A 170 -7.04 -4.36 28.34
C PHE A 170 -6.51 -2.92 28.48
N PRO A 171 -7.32 -1.98 28.96
CA PRO A 171 -6.82 -0.68 29.40
C PRO A 171 -5.66 -0.87 30.38
N ASN A 172 -4.63 -0.06 30.28
CA ASN A 172 -3.41 -0.13 31.10
C ASN A 172 -2.53 -1.41 30.94
N ALA A 173 -2.81 -2.29 29.98
CA ALA A 173 -1.92 -3.41 29.64
C ALA A 173 -0.57 -2.97 29.05
N GLY A 174 -0.32 -1.66 28.90
CA GLY A 174 0.94 -1.13 28.43
C GLY A 174 1.07 -0.94 26.90
N LYS A 175 -0.03 -1.02 26.14
CA LYS A 175 -0.04 -0.93 24.65
C LYS A 175 0.68 0.33 24.13
N SER A 176 0.24 1.49 24.57
CA SER A 176 0.82 2.77 24.11
C SER A 176 2.25 2.97 24.61
N THR A 177 2.60 2.42 25.78
CA THR A 177 3.97 2.42 26.32
C THR A 177 4.87 1.53 25.49
N LEU A 178 4.43 0.33 25.14
CA LEU A 178 5.17 -0.56 24.25
C LEU A 178 5.38 0.10 22.91
N LEU A 179 4.33 0.65 22.32
CA LEU A 179 4.41 1.31 21.03
C LEU A 179 5.44 2.45 21.05
N ALA A 180 5.46 3.25 22.12
CA ALA A 180 6.43 4.33 22.28
C ALA A 180 7.87 3.82 22.47
N ALA A 181 8.06 2.68 23.12
CA ALA A 181 9.39 2.10 23.40
C ALA A 181 10.00 1.39 22.18
N ILE A 182 9.15 0.73 21.34
CA ILE A 182 9.63 -0.12 20.25
C ILE A 182 9.79 0.64 18.92
N THR A 183 9.15 1.80 18.79
CA THR A 183 9.14 2.57 17.54
C THR A 183 10.34 3.52 17.42
N ALA A 184 10.87 3.61 16.20
CA ALA A 184 12.01 4.49 15.89
C ALA A 184 11.67 5.98 15.90
N ALA A 185 10.40 6.34 15.78
CA ALA A 185 9.88 7.71 15.86
C ALA A 185 8.68 7.73 16.80
N LYS A 186 8.37 8.91 17.38
CA LYS A 186 7.19 9.05 18.23
C LYS A 186 5.95 8.53 17.52
N PRO A 187 5.15 7.64 18.14
CA PRO A 187 3.91 7.15 17.58
C PRO A 187 3.02 8.32 17.15
N LYS A 188 2.34 8.16 16.04
CA LYS A 188 1.45 9.18 15.51
C LYS A 188 0.02 8.77 15.70
N ILE A 189 -0.74 9.74 16.15
CA ILE A 189 -2.19 9.74 16.04
C ILE A 189 -2.50 10.00 14.57
N ALA A 190 -3.04 9.01 13.90
CA ALA A 190 -3.44 9.13 12.50
C ALA A 190 -4.92 9.50 12.42
N ASN A 191 -5.20 10.67 11.84
CA ASN A 191 -6.56 11.20 11.68
C ASN A 191 -7.11 10.71 10.33
N TYR A 192 -7.72 9.53 10.32
CA TYR A 192 -8.35 9.00 9.13
C TYR A 192 -9.80 9.52 9.05
N ALA A 193 -10.18 10.08 7.90
CA ALA A 193 -11.52 10.63 7.66
C ALA A 193 -12.68 9.62 7.82
N PHE A 194 -12.34 8.33 7.99
CA PHE A 194 -13.26 7.21 8.13
C PHE A 194 -13.21 6.53 9.51
N THR A 195 -12.35 7.00 10.44
CA THR A 195 -12.27 6.46 11.81
C THR A 195 -12.92 7.42 12.79
N THR A 196 -13.75 6.88 13.68
CA THR A 196 -14.28 7.62 14.82
C THR A 196 -13.30 7.69 16.00
N LEU A 197 -12.30 6.79 16.00
CA LEU A 197 -11.20 6.72 16.96
C LEU A 197 -9.88 6.79 16.19
N GLU A 198 -8.95 7.59 16.67
CA GLU A 198 -7.65 7.81 16.07
C GLU A 198 -6.67 6.72 16.53
N PRO A 199 -6.24 5.79 15.64
CA PRO A 199 -5.26 4.80 16.03
C PRO A 199 -3.88 5.41 16.21
N ASN A 200 -3.14 4.91 17.19
CA ASN A 200 -1.73 5.23 17.34
C ASN A 200 -0.90 4.26 16.49
N LEU A 201 -0.24 4.78 15.48
CA LEU A 201 0.63 4.00 14.61
C LEU A 201 2.10 4.18 14.99
N GLY A 202 2.86 3.10 14.94
CA GLY A 202 4.29 3.11 15.15
C GLY A 202 5.03 2.23 14.16
N ILE A 203 6.16 2.73 13.64
CA ILE A 203 7.05 1.98 12.77
C ILE A 203 8.11 1.33 13.62
N VAL A 204 8.15 0.01 13.59
CA VAL A 204 9.13 -0.81 14.30
C VAL A 204 10.25 -1.16 13.33
N GLN A 205 11.46 -0.72 13.65
CA GLN A 205 12.65 -1.15 12.90
C GLN A 205 13.07 -2.55 13.38
N TYR A 206 13.34 -3.42 12.39
CA TYR A 206 13.80 -4.77 12.57
C TYR A 206 15.03 -5.00 11.70
N TYR A 207 16.19 -5.20 12.31
CA TYR A 207 17.50 -5.27 11.66
C TYR A 207 17.73 -4.24 10.54
N ASP A 208 18.78 -4.41 9.74
CA ASP A 208 19.16 -3.47 8.68
C ASP A 208 18.09 -3.44 7.58
N ASP A 209 17.50 -2.27 7.36
CA ASP A 209 16.54 -1.91 6.31
C ASP A 209 15.16 -2.62 6.35
N GLN A 210 14.84 -3.39 7.38
CA GLN A 210 13.53 -4.01 7.55
C GLN A 210 12.70 -3.24 8.59
N SER A 211 11.40 -3.15 8.36
CA SER A 211 10.48 -2.52 9.28
C SER A 211 9.06 -3.04 9.08
N PHE A 212 8.25 -2.96 10.12
CA PHE A 212 6.83 -3.24 10.08
C PHE A 212 6.05 -2.20 10.89
N VAL A 213 4.77 -2.06 10.62
CA VAL A 213 3.89 -1.08 11.26
C VAL A 213 3.08 -1.78 12.34
N MET A 214 3.09 -1.21 13.54
CA MET A 214 2.20 -1.62 14.63
C MET A 214 1.14 -0.56 14.88
N ALA A 215 -0.09 -1.01 15.17
CA ALA A 215 -1.20 -0.14 15.53
C ALA A 215 -1.74 -0.47 16.93
N ASP A 216 -1.84 0.53 17.80
CA ASP A 216 -2.70 0.50 18.97
C ASP A 216 -4.11 0.88 18.52
N ILE A 217 -5.02 -0.06 18.61
CA ILE A 217 -6.41 0.07 18.16
C ILE A 217 -7.27 0.35 19.40
N PRO A 218 -7.54 1.63 19.72
CA PRO A 218 -8.39 1.97 20.85
C PRO A 218 -9.81 1.45 20.62
N GLY A 219 -10.44 0.92 21.68
CA GLY A 219 -11.86 0.61 21.66
C GLY A 219 -12.25 -0.76 21.12
N ILE A 220 -11.33 -1.69 20.87
CA ILE A 220 -11.69 -3.11 20.69
C ILE A 220 -12.36 -3.62 21.97
N ILE A 221 -11.93 -3.15 23.14
CA ILE A 221 -12.36 -3.62 24.46
C ILE A 221 -13.25 -2.58 25.17
N GLU A 222 -13.09 -1.29 24.89
CA GLU A 222 -13.84 -0.22 25.54
C GLU A 222 -15.12 0.14 24.76
N GLY A 223 -16.21 -0.62 24.92
CA GLY A 223 -17.53 -0.22 24.44
C GLY A 223 -18.16 -1.07 23.35
N ALA A 224 -17.65 -2.27 23.08
CA ALA A 224 -18.29 -3.22 22.18
C ALA A 224 -19.74 -3.56 22.65
N HIS A 225 -19.97 -3.56 23.96
CA HIS A 225 -21.28 -3.82 24.57
C HIS A 225 -22.26 -2.63 24.53
N GLU A 226 -21.81 -1.41 24.28
CA GLU A 226 -22.67 -0.22 24.33
C GLU A 226 -23.29 0.20 22.99
N GLY A 227 -23.14 -0.58 21.93
CA GLY A 227 -23.77 -0.30 20.63
C GLY A 227 -23.35 1.01 19.96
N ARG A 228 -22.33 1.69 20.48
CA ARG A 228 -21.69 2.84 19.84
C ARG A 228 -20.72 2.31 18.78
N GLY A 229 -21.28 1.98 17.62
CA GLY A 229 -20.57 1.37 16.51
C GLY A 229 -19.27 2.08 16.18
N ILE A 230 -18.17 1.44 16.57
CA ILE A 230 -16.89 1.64 15.88
C ILE A 230 -17.21 1.30 14.43
N GLY A 231 -17.07 2.30 13.53
CA GLY A 231 -17.60 2.18 12.20
C GLY A 231 -17.12 0.90 11.51
N ILE A 232 -18.04 0.12 10.97
CA ILE A 232 -17.81 -1.13 10.19
C ILE A 232 -16.67 -0.96 9.16
N ARG A 233 -16.40 0.26 8.74
CA ARG A 233 -15.29 0.60 7.83
C ARG A 233 -13.90 0.50 8.47
N PHE A 234 -13.78 0.80 9.77
CA PHE A 234 -12.50 0.70 10.51
C PHE A 234 -12.11 -0.78 10.70
N LEU A 235 -13.09 -1.64 10.85
CA LEU A 235 -12.94 -3.08 11.05
C LEU A 235 -12.33 -3.82 9.86
N ARG A 236 -12.70 -3.41 8.65
CA ARG A 236 -12.10 -3.96 7.43
C ARG A 236 -10.59 -3.70 7.32
N HIS A 237 -10.06 -2.77 8.09
CA HIS A 237 -8.63 -2.47 8.09
C HIS A 237 -7.85 -3.36 9.06
N ILE A 238 -8.49 -3.81 10.15
CA ILE A 238 -7.92 -4.81 11.06
C ILE A 238 -7.92 -6.19 10.40
N GLU A 239 -8.92 -6.48 9.58
CA GLU A 239 -8.99 -7.69 8.75
C GLU A 239 -7.74 -7.88 7.88
N ARG A 240 -7.00 -6.82 7.61
CA ARG A 240 -5.78 -6.83 6.79
C ARG A 240 -4.48 -6.86 7.57
N ASN A 241 -4.51 -6.80 8.89
CA ASN A 241 -3.32 -7.03 9.69
C ASN A 241 -2.91 -8.49 9.55
N SER A 242 -1.61 -8.73 9.37
CA SER A 242 -1.09 -10.09 9.20
C SER A 242 -1.01 -10.83 10.53
N ALA A 243 -0.75 -10.13 11.64
CA ALA A 243 -0.63 -10.72 12.97
C ALA A 243 -1.29 -9.87 14.07
N LEU A 244 -1.63 -10.49 15.19
CA LEU A 244 -2.19 -9.87 16.39
C LEU A 244 -1.25 -10.08 17.58
N LEU A 245 -0.92 -9.01 18.28
CA LEU A 245 -0.17 -9.04 19.53
C LEU A 245 -1.13 -8.84 20.72
N PHE A 246 -1.39 -9.93 21.44
CA PHE A 246 -2.13 -9.90 22.69
C PHE A 246 -1.23 -9.44 23.82
N MET A 247 -1.69 -8.48 24.60
CA MET A 247 -0.95 -7.90 25.70
C MET A 247 -1.72 -8.07 27.00
N VAL A 248 -1.16 -8.85 27.93
CA VAL A 248 -1.72 -9.07 29.26
C VAL A 248 -0.67 -8.65 30.30
N SER A 249 -1.10 -7.93 31.34
CA SER A 249 -0.18 -7.50 32.40
C SER A 249 0.19 -8.70 33.30
N ALA A 250 1.46 -8.78 33.71
CA ALA A 250 1.92 -9.75 34.70
C ALA A 250 1.26 -9.55 36.10
N GLU A 251 0.60 -8.42 36.31
CA GLU A 251 -0.15 -8.13 37.56
C GLU A 251 -1.54 -8.79 37.60
N GLU A 252 -1.98 -9.40 36.49
CA GLU A 252 -3.28 -10.10 36.45
C GLU A 252 -3.19 -11.43 37.19
N ASP A 253 -4.23 -11.72 37.99
CA ASP A 253 -4.30 -12.96 38.80
C ASP A 253 -4.37 -14.24 37.94
N ASP A 254 -4.97 -14.14 36.73
CA ASP A 254 -5.11 -15.25 35.78
C ASP A 254 -4.91 -14.73 34.34
N ILE A 255 -3.69 -14.86 33.84
CA ILE A 255 -3.30 -14.44 32.51
C ILE A 255 -4.03 -15.21 31.41
N LYS A 256 -4.29 -16.52 31.65
CA LYS A 256 -5.01 -17.35 30.68
C LYS A 256 -6.47 -16.93 30.57
N ALA A 257 -7.14 -16.68 31.67
CA ALA A 257 -8.53 -16.20 31.68
C ALA A 257 -8.64 -14.81 31.02
N SER A 258 -7.68 -13.92 31.28
CA SER A 258 -7.59 -12.60 30.63
C SER A 258 -7.39 -12.73 29.13
N TYR A 259 -6.52 -13.62 28.66
CA TYR A 259 -6.32 -13.88 27.24
C TYR A 259 -7.58 -14.46 26.57
N GLU A 260 -8.25 -15.43 27.21
CA GLU A 260 -9.49 -16.04 26.69
C GLU A 260 -10.62 -15.00 26.60
N THR A 261 -10.68 -14.08 27.54
CA THR A 261 -11.66 -12.96 27.53
C THR A 261 -11.39 -12.06 26.31
N LEU A 262 -10.14 -11.64 26.08
CA LEU A 262 -9.76 -10.86 24.91
C LEU A 262 -10.07 -11.58 23.60
N LEU A 263 -9.83 -12.89 23.55
CA LEU A 263 -10.10 -13.71 22.39
C LEU A 263 -11.61 -13.79 22.10
N ASN A 264 -12.44 -13.94 23.14
CA ASN A 264 -13.89 -13.98 23.00
C ASN A 264 -14.46 -12.63 22.54
N GLU A 265 -13.96 -11.51 23.05
CA GLU A 265 -14.35 -10.18 22.60
C GLU A 265 -13.99 -9.96 21.13
N LEU A 266 -12.81 -10.40 20.70
CA LEU A 266 -12.40 -10.38 19.30
C LEU A 266 -13.32 -11.23 18.42
N LYS A 267 -13.72 -12.41 18.90
CA LYS A 267 -14.63 -13.32 18.21
C LYS A 267 -16.03 -12.73 18.04
N GLU A 268 -16.55 -12.09 19.08
CA GLU A 268 -17.85 -11.41 19.02
C GLU A 268 -17.81 -10.23 18.05
N TYR A 269 -16.64 -9.61 17.92
CA TYR A 269 -16.42 -8.47 17.07
C TYR A 269 -16.25 -8.86 15.58
N ASN A 270 -15.32 -9.73 15.24
CA ASN A 270 -15.13 -10.34 13.92
C ASN A 270 -14.46 -11.71 14.03
N PRO A 271 -15.18 -12.80 13.74
CA PRO A 271 -14.62 -14.15 13.78
C PRO A 271 -13.41 -14.38 12.88
N GLU A 272 -13.27 -13.65 11.76
CA GLU A 272 -12.15 -13.78 10.81
C GLU A 272 -10.79 -13.35 11.41
N LEU A 273 -10.82 -12.56 12.49
CA LEU A 273 -9.60 -12.18 13.21
C LEU A 273 -8.98 -13.36 13.98
N LEU A 274 -9.74 -14.40 14.20
CA LEU A 274 -9.25 -15.62 14.88
C LEU A 274 -8.37 -16.49 13.98
N ASP A 275 -8.43 -16.30 12.66
CA ASP A 275 -7.62 -17.05 11.69
C ASP A 275 -6.21 -16.48 11.54
N LYS A 276 -5.91 -15.36 12.23
CA LYS A 276 -4.62 -14.68 12.14
C LYS A 276 -3.58 -15.24 13.09
N ASP A 277 -2.32 -15.08 12.71
CA ASP A 277 -1.21 -15.41 13.61
C ASP A 277 -1.25 -14.55 14.86
N ARG A 278 -0.99 -15.18 16.00
CA ARG A 278 -1.12 -14.59 17.33
C ARG A 278 0.15 -14.75 18.14
N VAL A 279 0.55 -13.68 18.79
CA VAL A 279 1.66 -13.68 19.76
C VAL A 279 1.10 -13.12 21.07
N LEU A 280 1.50 -13.71 22.21
CA LEU A 280 1.15 -13.25 23.54
C LEU A 280 2.35 -12.56 24.19
N ALA A 281 2.20 -11.30 24.58
CA ALA A 281 3.17 -10.60 25.41
C ALA A 281 2.64 -10.44 26.84
N VAL A 282 3.35 -11.02 27.78
CA VAL A 282 3.13 -10.76 29.22
C VAL A 282 3.93 -9.50 29.58
N THR A 283 3.21 -8.41 29.85
CA THR A 283 3.80 -7.09 30.03
C THR A 283 4.09 -6.77 31.49
N LYS A 284 4.94 -5.76 31.75
CA LYS A 284 5.34 -5.29 33.05
C LYS A 284 6.12 -6.36 33.86
N CYS A 285 6.93 -7.17 33.21
CA CYS A 285 7.74 -8.18 33.89
C CYS A 285 8.76 -7.57 34.87
N ASP A 286 9.04 -6.27 34.77
CA ASP A 286 9.83 -5.52 35.74
C ASP A 286 9.20 -5.42 37.15
N LEU A 287 7.92 -5.75 37.32
CA LEU A 287 7.19 -5.75 38.59
C LEU A 287 7.17 -7.13 39.27
N ILE A 288 7.66 -8.17 38.60
CA ILE A 288 7.68 -9.55 39.11
C ILE A 288 9.11 -10.08 39.12
N ASP A 289 9.37 -11.00 40.07
CA ASP A 289 10.64 -11.71 40.14
C ASP A 289 10.68 -12.86 39.12
N LYS A 290 11.90 -13.22 38.64
CA LYS A 290 12.10 -14.34 37.68
C LYS A 290 11.59 -15.71 38.17
N ASP A 291 11.42 -15.89 39.46
CA ASP A 291 10.83 -17.12 40.01
C ASP A 291 9.31 -17.14 39.81
N ILE A 292 8.65 -15.97 39.86
CA ILE A 292 7.23 -15.81 39.53
C ILE A 292 6.98 -16.01 38.02
N GLU A 293 7.90 -15.55 37.15
CA GLU A 293 7.79 -15.82 35.71
C GLU A 293 7.72 -17.33 35.42
N LYS A 294 8.57 -18.15 36.11
CA LYS A 294 8.56 -19.60 35.95
C LYS A 294 7.29 -20.27 36.50
N GLU A 295 6.61 -19.64 37.49
CA GLU A 295 5.34 -20.12 37.98
C GLU A 295 4.19 -19.77 37.04
N ILE A 296 4.28 -18.64 36.35
CA ILE A 296 3.28 -18.19 35.37
C ILE A 296 3.37 -18.97 34.07
N GLU A 297 4.59 -19.28 33.59
CA GLU A 297 4.85 -19.91 32.29
C GLU A 297 4.01 -21.19 32.04
N PRO A 298 3.82 -22.13 33.00
CA PRO A 298 2.97 -23.30 32.82
C PRO A 298 1.47 -23.00 32.74
N SER A 299 1.03 -21.81 33.21
CA SER A 299 -0.36 -21.38 33.16
C SER A 299 -0.75 -20.64 31.90
N LEU A 300 0.20 -20.37 31.01
CA LEU A 300 -0.03 -19.68 29.73
C LEU A 300 -0.80 -20.56 28.75
N PRO A 301 -1.51 -20.00 27.75
CA PRO A 301 -2.21 -20.75 26.73
C PRO A 301 -1.26 -21.63 25.91
N GLU A 302 -1.57 -22.93 25.77
CA GLU A 302 -0.76 -23.86 24.99
C GLU A 302 -0.80 -23.53 23.48
N GLY A 303 0.34 -23.69 22.81
CA GLY A 303 0.44 -23.55 21.34
C GLY A 303 0.49 -22.11 20.83
N ILE A 304 0.59 -21.13 21.70
CA ILE A 304 0.72 -19.71 21.31
C ILE A 304 2.14 -19.23 21.64
N PRO A 305 2.88 -18.68 20.67
CA PRO A 305 4.15 -18.05 20.96
C PRO A 305 3.97 -16.94 22.00
N HIS A 306 4.77 -16.97 23.07
CA HIS A 306 4.67 -15.99 24.14
C HIS A 306 6.04 -15.46 24.57
N VAL A 307 6.05 -14.25 25.12
CA VAL A 307 7.25 -13.58 25.61
C VAL A 307 6.91 -12.67 26.79
N PHE A 308 7.79 -12.65 27.80
CA PHE A 308 7.72 -11.69 28.90
C PHE A 308 8.47 -10.42 28.51
N ILE A 309 7.82 -9.26 28.66
CA ILE A 309 8.39 -7.99 28.26
C ILE A 309 8.24 -6.91 29.33
N SER A 310 9.23 -6.03 29.37
CA SER A 310 9.11 -4.74 30.03
C SER A 310 9.40 -3.62 29.03
N SER A 311 8.41 -2.80 28.77
CA SER A 311 8.59 -1.61 27.92
C SER A 311 9.44 -0.52 28.58
N ILE A 312 9.66 -0.59 29.89
CA ILE A 312 10.44 0.39 30.67
C ILE A 312 11.90 -0.03 30.72
N SER A 313 12.21 -1.28 31.07
CA SER A 313 13.57 -1.81 31.13
C SER A 313 14.12 -2.21 29.76
N GLY A 314 13.25 -2.49 28.78
CA GLY A 314 13.63 -3.01 27.47
C GLY A 314 13.82 -4.53 27.42
N GLU A 315 13.55 -5.24 28.55
CA GLU A 315 13.65 -6.69 28.64
C GLU A 315 12.62 -7.36 27.70
N GLY A 316 13.02 -8.44 27.00
CA GLY A 316 12.17 -9.20 26.09
C GLY A 316 11.79 -8.48 24.77
N ILE A 317 12.10 -7.20 24.58
CA ILE A 317 11.68 -6.43 23.39
C ILE A 317 12.32 -6.97 22.11
N LYS A 318 13.57 -7.45 22.16
CA LYS A 318 14.23 -8.04 20.99
C LYS A 318 13.56 -9.35 20.57
N GLU A 319 13.28 -10.22 21.52
CA GLU A 319 12.60 -11.49 21.29
C GLU A 319 11.19 -11.28 20.76
N LEU A 320 10.48 -10.29 21.28
CA LEU A 320 9.17 -9.89 20.75
C LEU A 320 9.25 -9.50 19.27
N LYS A 321 10.24 -8.69 18.89
CA LYS A 321 10.45 -8.31 17.48
C LYS A 321 10.70 -9.52 16.59
N ASP A 322 11.54 -10.45 17.05
CA ASP A 322 11.88 -11.69 16.31
C ASP A 322 10.62 -12.57 16.11
N MET A 323 9.79 -12.72 17.16
CA MET A 323 8.55 -13.47 17.09
C MET A 323 7.53 -12.83 16.15
N LEU A 324 7.34 -11.52 16.24
CA LEU A 324 6.43 -10.79 15.37
C LEU A 324 6.86 -10.86 13.92
N TRP A 325 8.17 -10.72 13.65
CA TRP A 325 8.71 -10.85 12.32
C TRP A 325 8.48 -12.25 11.72
N SER A 326 8.66 -13.29 12.54
CA SER A 326 8.37 -14.66 12.13
C SER A 326 6.89 -14.87 11.81
N ALA A 327 5.98 -14.33 12.64
CA ALA A 327 4.54 -14.41 12.41
C ALA A 327 4.07 -13.64 11.17
N LEU A 328 4.78 -12.58 10.76
CA LEU A 328 4.46 -11.83 9.55
C LEU A 328 4.91 -12.52 8.26
N HIS A 329 5.82 -13.52 8.35
CA HIS A 329 6.44 -14.17 7.19
C HIS A 329 6.29 -15.71 7.23
N SER A 330 5.37 -16.21 8.09
CA SER A 330 5.01 -17.64 8.18
C SER A 330 4.19 -18.16 7.00
#